data_e97dad9764ee403a1aa6df609814a3bd
#
_entry.id   e97dad9764ee403a1aa6df609814a3bd
#
_cell.length_a   1.000
_cell.length_b   1.000
_cell.length_c   1.000
_cell.angle_alpha   90.00
_cell.angle_beta   90.00
_cell.angle_gamma   90.00
#
_symmetry.space_group_name_H-M   'P 1'
#
loop_
_entity.id
_entity.type
_entity.pdbx_description
1 polymer ?
#
loop_
_entity_poly.entity_id
_entity_poly.type
_entity_poly.pdbx_seq_one_letter_code
_entity_poly.pdbx_strand_id
1 'polypeptide(L)'
;MEFQFKHFALDHSLSTMKVGTDAVLLSAIAPRNQNGKILDIGTGCGLIAMLMAQFNPQSRITAIDIDKPSIQQAENNFSQSPYHERLQAINTTLQDFASNPINHKTYNMVITNPPYFV
;
A
#
# COMPACT_ATOMS: atom_id res chain seq x y z
N MET A 1 14.08 4.25 -11.08
CA MET A 1 14.49 4.89 -9.81
C MET A 1 14.03 4.04 -8.64
N GLU A 2 14.89 3.88 -7.67
CA GLU A 2 14.66 2.96 -6.58
C GLU A 2 14.98 3.61 -5.25
N PHE A 3 14.11 3.43 -4.24
CA PHE A 3 14.38 3.78 -2.86
C PHE A 3 14.79 2.54 -2.08
N GLN A 4 15.80 2.71 -1.23
CA GLN A 4 16.27 1.66 -0.33
C GLN A 4 15.82 1.99 1.09
N PHE A 5 15.18 1.01 1.72
CA PHE A 5 14.78 1.08 3.12
C PHE A 5 15.53 -0.01 3.90
N LYS A 6 15.47 0.05 5.22
CA LYS A 6 16.20 -0.87 6.07
C LYS A 6 15.91 -2.35 5.73
N HIS A 7 14.67 -2.67 5.35
CA HIS A 7 14.23 -4.04 5.15
C HIS A 7 13.76 -4.35 3.72
N PHE A 8 13.67 -3.35 2.85
CA PHE A 8 13.22 -3.57 1.49
C PHE A 8 13.64 -2.42 0.57
N ALA A 9 13.58 -2.69 -0.74
CA ALA A 9 13.78 -1.70 -1.78
C ALA A 9 12.46 -1.45 -2.50
N LEU A 10 12.31 -0.27 -3.07
CA LEU A 10 11.10 0.17 -3.75
C LEU A 10 11.44 0.80 -5.10
N ASP A 11 10.76 0.35 -6.15
CA ASP A 11 10.79 1.01 -7.46
C ASP A 11 9.48 1.78 -7.64
N HIS A 12 9.57 3.06 -7.95
CA HIS A 12 8.40 3.93 -8.12
C HIS A 12 8.34 4.60 -9.49
N SER A 13 9.09 4.11 -10.46
CA SER A 13 9.20 4.74 -11.78
C SER A 13 7.89 4.73 -12.57
N LEU A 14 7.02 3.74 -12.35
CA LEU A 14 5.74 3.62 -13.05
C LEU A 14 4.57 4.25 -12.32
N SER A 15 4.76 4.70 -11.08
CA SER A 15 3.67 5.22 -10.27
C SER A 15 3.27 6.62 -10.68
N THR A 16 1.97 6.94 -10.59
CA THR A 16 1.47 8.30 -10.82
C THR A 16 1.89 9.24 -9.70
N MET A 17 2.08 8.70 -8.49
CA MET A 17 2.57 9.46 -7.35
C MET A 17 3.92 8.90 -6.93
N LYS A 18 4.94 9.73 -7.00
CA LYS A 18 6.30 9.33 -6.62
C LYS A 18 6.46 9.31 -5.10
N VAL A 19 7.38 8.48 -4.64
CA VAL A 19 7.76 8.46 -3.23
C VAL A 19 8.34 9.82 -2.86
N GLY A 20 7.84 10.37 -1.78
CA GLY A 20 8.28 11.68 -1.30
C GLY A 20 8.22 11.75 0.22
N THR A 21 8.58 12.92 0.72
CA THR A 21 8.62 13.17 2.18
C THR A 21 7.27 12.92 2.82
N ASP A 22 6.16 13.30 2.16
CA ASP A 22 4.82 13.17 2.73
C ASP A 22 4.44 11.70 2.94
N ALA A 23 4.75 10.83 1.96
CA ALA A 23 4.46 9.40 2.09
C ALA A 23 5.26 8.77 3.24
N VAL A 24 6.55 9.11 3.33
CA VAL A 24 7.41 8.60 4.40
C VAL A 24 6.93 9.11 5.76
N LEU A 25 6.55 10.38 5.85
CA LEU A 25 6.06 10.97 7.09
C LEU A 25 4.74 10.34 7.52
N LEU A 26 3.81 10.14 6.60
CA LEU A 26 2.54 9.48 6.90
C LEU A 26 2.78 8.09 7.47
N SER A 27 3.69 7.32 6.87
CA SER A 27 4.03 5.99 7.37
C SER A 27 4.60 6.03 8.78
N ALA A 28 5.41 7.04 9.09
CA ALA A 28 6.04 7.17 10.40
C ALA A 28 5.04 7.47 11.52
N ILE A 29 3.94 8.17 11.21
CA ILE A 29 2.92 8.54 12.20
C ILE A 29 1.71 7.59 12.19
N ALA A 30 1.62 6.67 11.23
CA ALA A 30 0.52 5.72 11.18
C ALA A 30 0.56 4.78 12.39
N PRO A 31 -0.61 4.30 12.87
CA PRO A 31 -0.63 3.35 13.97
C PRO A 31 0.20 2.10 13.68
N ARG A 32 0.83 1.56 14.70
CA ARG A 32 1.68 0.38 14.61
C ARG A 32 1.12 -0.76 15.45
N ASN A 33 1.62 -1.97 15.18
CA ASN A 33 1.23 -3.18 15.90
C ASN A 33 -0.27 -3.50 15.79
N GLN A 34 -0.86 -3.15 14.65
CA GLN A 34 -2.24 -3.51 14.36
C GLN A 34 -2.30 -4.99 13.99
N ASN A 35 -3.37 -5.65 14.42
CA ASN A 35 -3.68 -7.01 14.00
C ASN A 35 -4.82 -6.98 12.99
N GLY A 36 -4.92 -8.02 12.17
CA GLY A 36 -6.01 -8.16 11.22
C GLY A 36 -5.69 -7.57 9.86
N LYS A 37 -6.67 -6.88 9.25
CA LYS A 37 -6.57 -6.45 7.86
C LYS A 37 -6.50 -4.94 7.74
N ILE A 38 -5.60 -4.49 6.87
CA ILE A 38 -5.37 -3.07 6.57
C ILE A 38 -5.65 -2.85 5.09
N LEU A 39 -6.40 -1.81 4.78
CA LEU A 39 -6.66 -1.38 3.40
C LEU A 39 -5.89 -0.10 3.12
N ASP A 40 -5.08 -0.12 2.07
CA ASP A 40 -4.35 1.05 1.57
C ASP A 40 -4.98 1.53 0.27
N ILE A 41 -5.63 2.68 0.31
CA ILE A 41 -6.34 3.27 -0.83
C ILE A 41 -5.43 4.26 -1.53
N GLY A 42 -5.26 4.09 -2.84
CA GLY A 42 -4.34 4.93 -3.62
C GLY A 42 -2.90 4.54 -3.35
N THR A 43 -2.62 3.26 -3.42
CA THR A 43 -1.32 2.70 -3.00
C THR A 43 -0.13 3.16 -3.82
N GLY A 44 -0.34 3.60 -5.07
CA GLY A 44 0.76 3.96 -5.97
C GLY A 44 1.71 2.78 -6.17
N CYS A 45 2.98 2.99 -5.86
CA CYS A 45 4.00 1.93 -5.97
C CYS A 45 4.02 0.97 -4.78
N GLY A 46 3.16 1.16 -3.78
CA GLY A 46 3.03 0.26 -2.65
C GLY A 46 3.88 0.58 -1.43
N LEU A 47 4.48 1.77 -1.36
CA LEU A 47 5.37 2.13 -0.25
C LEU A 47 4.70 2.03 1.10
N ILE A 48 3.54 2.67 1.25
CA ILE A 48 2.86 2.71 2.56
C ILE A 48 2.41 1.31 2.95
N ALA A 49 1.90 0.53 2.00
CA ALA A 49 1.52 -0.86 2.27
C ALA A 49 2.69 -1.67 2.80
N MET A 50 3.87 -1.54 2.20
CA MET A 50 5.06 -2.26 2.65
C MET A 50 5.54 -1.79 4.02
N LEU A 51 5.48 -0.48 4.28
CA LEU A 51 5.83 0.06 5.60
C LEU A 51 4.84 -0.41 6.67
N MET A 52 3.55 -0.47 6.34
CA MET A 52 2.56 -1.00 7.26
C MET A 52 2.78 -2.48 7.55
N ALA A 53 3.18 -3.25 6.56
CA ALA A 53 3.53 -4.66 6.76
C ALA A 53 4.73 -4.80 7.70
N GLN A 54 5.72 -3.93 7.57
CA GLN A 54 6.89 -3.94 8.44
C GLN A 54 6.54 -3.59 9.88
N PHE A 55 5.70 -2.56 10.07
CA PHE A 55 5.35 -2.07 11.40
C PHE A 55 4.27 -2.91 12.09
N ASN A 56 3.55 -3.74 11.33
CA ASN A 56 2.44 -4.53 11.83
C ASN A 56 2.60 -6.00 11.41
N PRO A 57 3.51 -6.74 12.05
CA PRO A 57 3.89 -8.08 11.60
C PRO A 57 2.74 -9.09 11.54
N GLN A 58 1.65 -8.84 12.27
CA GLN A 58 0.51 -9.73 12.34
C GLN A 58 -0.61 -9.35 11.36
N SER A 59 -0.42 -8.32 10.54
CA SER A 59 -1.46 -7.81 9.65
C SER A 59 -1.31 -8.31 8.23
N ARG A 60 -2.44 -8.37 7.52
CA ARG A 60 -2.49 -8.57 6.07
C ARG A 60 -2.94 -7.26 5.43
N ILE A 61 -2.28 -6.86 4.37
CA ILE A 61 -2.52 -5.56 3.74
C ILE A 61 -3.03 -5.77 2.31
N THR A 62 -4.18 -5.16 2.00
CA THR A 62 -4.72 -5.05 0.65
C THR A 62 -4.52 -3.62 0.18
N ALA A 63 -3.87 -3.46 -0.96
CA ALA A 63 -3.58 -2.16 -1.55
C ALA A 63 -4.37 -2.03 -2.85
N ILE A 64 -5.11 -0.93 -3.01
CA ILE A 64 -5.89 -0.68 -4.23
C ILE A 64 -5.46 0.61 -4.89
N ASP A 65 -5.60 0.66 -6.21
CA ASP A 65 -5.36 1.85 -7.01
C ASP A 65 -6.08 1.71 -8.34
N ILE A 66 -6.58 2.82 -8.88
CA ILE A 66 -7.21 2.85 -10.19
C ILE A 66 -6.17 2.84 -11.32
N ASP A 67 -4.93 3.20 -11.01
CA ASP A 67 -3.87 3.33 -11.99
C ASP A 67 -3.18 1.97 -12.20
N LYS A 68 -3.42 1.38 -13.38
CA LYS A 68 -2.88 0.06 -13.68
C LYS A 68 -1.35 -0.01 -13.64
N PRO A 69 -0.60 0.95 -14.22
CA PRO A 69 0.86 0.90 -14.11
C PRO A 69 1.35 0.96 -12.67
N SER A 70 0.70 1.74 -11.80
CA SER A 70 1.04 1.80 -10.38
C SER A 70 0.84 0.44 -9.72
N ILE A 71 -0.28 -0.23 -9.99
CA ILE A 71 -0.54 -1.56 -9.43
C ILE A 71 0.48 -2.58 -9.91
N GLN A 72 0.86 -2.53 -11.18
CA GLN A 72 1.90 -3.43 -11.69
C GLN A 72 3.22 -3.24 -10.94
N GLN A 73 3.56 -2.00 -10.65
CA GLN A 73 4.77 -1.69 -9.90
C GLN A 73 4.64 -2.11 -8.44
N ALA A 74 3.48 -1.88 -7.82
CA ALA A 74 3.22 -2.34 -6.46
C ALA A 74 3.34 -3.86 -6.36
N GLU A 75 2.74 -4.61 -7.29
CA GLU A 75 2.85 -6.07 -7.33
C GLU A 75 4.30 -6.51 -7.40
N ASN A 76 5.09 -5.88 -8.27
CA ASN A 76 6.50 -6.20 -8.40
C ASN A 76 7.26 -5.93 -7.11
N ASN A 77 7.02 -4.77 -6.49
CA ASN A 77 7.66 -4.41 -5.23
C ASN A 77 7.26 -5.38 -4.10
N PHE A 78 5.98 -5.76 -4.04
CA PHE A 78 5.48 -6.69 -3.02
C PHE A 78 6.13 -8.06 -3.17
N SER A 79 6.23 -8.56 -4.40
CA SER A 79 6.79 -9.89 -4.66
C SER A 79 8.26 -10.00 -4.26
N GLN A 80 8.99 -8.88 -4.27
CA GLN A 80 10.40 -8.83 -3.91
C GLN A 80 10.63 -8.50 -2.43
N SER A 81 9.56 -8.20 -1.68
CA SER A 81 9.67 -7.82 -0.28
C SER A 81 9.63 -9.06 0.62
N PRO A 82 10.17 -8.96 1.85
CA PRO A 82 10.04 -10.05 2.83
C PRO A 82 8.61 -10.25 3.32
N TYR A 83 7.68 -9.35 2.97
CA TYR A 83 6.29 -9.38 3.42
C TYR A 83 5.32 -9.88 2.35
N HIS A 84 5.81 -10.43 1.23
CA HIS A 84 5.01 -10.73 0.05
C HIS A 84 3.78 -11.59 0.34
N GLU A 85 3.84 -12.49 1.32
CA GLU A 85 2.72 -13.37 1.66
C GLU A 85 1.56 -12.62 2.32
N ARG A 86 1.81 -11.42 2.85
CA ARG A 86 0.81 -10.63 3.56
C ARG A 86 0.36 -9.39 2.77
N LEU A 87 0.87 -9.22 1.56
CA LEU A 87 0.59 -8.06 0.71
C LEU A 87 -0.16 -8.49 -0.55
N GLN A 88 -1.20 -7.73 -0.90
CA GLN A 88 -1.97 -7.94 -2.12
C GLN A 88 -2.26 -6.59 -2.76
N ALA A 89 -2.07 -6.50 -4.08
CA ALA A 89 -2.40 -5.31 -4.85
C ALA A 89 -3.52 -5.61 -5.83
N ILE A 90 -4.52 -4.71 -5.91
CA ILE A 90 -5.68 -4.87 -6.77
C ILE A 90 -5.93 -3.58 -7.55
N ASN A 91 -6.03 -3.69 -8.87
CA ASN A 91 -6.38 -2.57 -9.73
C ASN A 91 -7.91 -2.41 -9.74
N THR A 92 -8.40 -1.48 -8.95
CA THR A 92 -9.84 -1.26 -8.79
C THR A 92 -10.11 0.14 -8.25
N THR A 93 -11.35 0.61 -8.42
CA THR A 93 -11.83 1.81 -7.71
C THR A 93 -12.26 1.42 -6.31
N LEU A 94 -12.33 2.40 -5.41
CA LEU A 94 -12.89 2.17 -4.07
C LEU A 94 -14.34 1.74 -4.15
N GLN A 95 -15.12 2.36 -5.06
CA GLN A 95 -16.53 2.03 -5.22
C GLN A 95 -16.73 0.56 -5.63
N ASP A 96 -15.97 0.08 -6.61
CA ASP A 96 -16.06 -1.31 -7.06
C ASP A 96 -15.60 -2.27 -5.97
N PHE A 97 -14.54 -1.93 -5.29
CA PHE A 97 -14.03 -2.73 -4.18
C PHE A 97 -15.06 -2.85 -3.06
N ALA A 98 -15.67 -1.73 -2.68
CA ALA A 98 -16.64 -1.69 -1.60
C ALA A 98 -17.99 -2.32 -2.00
N SER A 99 -18.30 -2.40 -3.29
CA SER A 99 -19.57 -2.99 -3.75
C SER A 99 -19.61 -4.52 -3.57
N ASN A 100 -18.46 -5.15 -3.43
CA ASN A 100 -18.40 -6.59 -3.17
C ASN A 100 -18.63 -6.86 -1.68
N PRO A 101 -19.72 -7.55 -1.29
CA PRO A 101 -20.03 -7.76 0.12
C PRO A 101 -18.94 -8.48 0.92
N ILE A 102 -18.08 -9.24 0.26
CA ILE A 102 -16.95 -9.92 0.93
C ILE A 102 -15.99 -8.94 1.56
N ASN A 103 -15.96 -7.69 1.08
CA ASN A 103 -15.07 -6.65 1.59
C ASN A 103 -15.69 -5.83 2.72
N HIS A 104 -16.98 -6.07 3.04
CA HIS A 104 -17.65 -5.33 4.10
C HIS A 104 -17.16 -5.80 5.47
N LYS A 105 -16.84 -4.86 6.34
CA LYS A 105 -16.45 -5.12 7.74
C LYS A 105 -15.25 -6.07 7.87
N THR A 106 -14.42 -6.17 6.82
CA THR A 106 -13.24 -7.03 6.87
C THR A 106 -11.98 -6.31 7.32
N TYR A 107 -11.96 -4.99 7.26
CA TYR A 107 -10.74 -4.22 7.51
C TYR A 107 -10.78 -3.54 8.87
N ASN A 108 -9.67 -3.67 9.60
CA ASN A 108 -9.51 -3.07 10.93
C ASN A 108 -8.95 -1.65 10.85
N MET A 109 -8.26 -1.34 9.74
CA MET A 109 -7.71 -0.02 9.52
C MET A 109 -7.73 0.31 8.03
N VAL A 110 -8.01 1.57 7.71
CA VAL A 110 -7.99 2.08 6.34
C VAL A 110 -7.04 3.27 6.31
N ILE A 111 -6.11 3.25 5.36
CA ILE A 111 -5.19 4.36 5.13
C ILE A 111 -5.43 4.87 3.73
N THR A 112 -5.45 6.17 3.57
CA THR A 112 -5.51 6.80 2.27
C THR A 112 -4.41 7.84 2.16
N ASN A 113 -3.73 7.85 1.03
CA ASN A 113 -2.70 8.82 0.73
C ASN A 113 -3.02 9.45 -0.63
N PRO A 114 -3.96 10.40 -0.65
CA PRO A 114 -4.39 10.98 -1.91
C PRO A 114 -3.24 11.71 -2.60
N PRO A 115 -3.20 11.72 -3.94
CA PRO A 115 -2.19 12.48 -4.65
C PRO A 115 -2.40 13.97 -4.41
N TYR A 116 -1.29 14.69 -4.21
CA TYR A 116 -1.31 16.14 -4.09
C TYR A 116 -0.89 16.72 -5.43
N PHE A 117 -1.74 17.54 -5.99
CA PHE A 117 -1.45 18.29 -7.19
C PHE A 117 -1.12 19.73 -6.82
N VAL A 118 0.03 20.16 -7.22
CA VAL A 118 0.50 21.50 -6.93
C VAL A 118 0.45 22.33 -8.20
#